data_95db2eb67f81bb224dd23c1b9eb4edf0
#
_entry.id   95db2eb67f81bb224dd23c1b9eb4edf0
#
_cell.length_a   1.000
_cell.length_b   1.000
_cell.length_c   1.000
_cell.angle_alpha   90.00
_cell.angle_beta   90.00
_cell.angle_gamma   90.00
#
_symmetry.space_group_name_H-M   'P 1'
#
loop_
_entity.id
_entity.type
_entity.pdbx_description
1 polymer ?
#
loop_
_entity_poly.entity_id
_entity_poly.type
_entity_poly.pdbx_seq_one_letter_code
_entity_poly.pdbx_strand_id
1 'polypeptide(L)' 'MIEMVFVLSMYILEGDNKRLDGWYHQPSLAVCLEGKRVAERSAGTQVQYTCTLEKGIMVTDKTGVRHLDKIIKD' A
#
# COMPACT_ATOMS: atom_id res chain seq x y z
N MET A 1 -11.55 -10.38 -9.17
CA MET A 1 -12.68 -9.81 -8.41
C MET A 1 -12.29 -8.44 -7.89
N ILE A 2 -13.18 -7.46 -8.02
CA ILE A 2 -12.93 -6.09 -7.55
C ILE A 2 -13.39 -5.96 -6.10
N GLU A 3 -12.51 -5.51 -5.23
CA GLU A 3 -12.81 -5.33 -3.81
C GLU A 3 -12.23 -4.02 -3.31
N MET A 4 -12.81 -3.49 -2.23
CA MET A 4 -12.19 -2.38 -1.51
C MET A 4 -11.14 -2.95 -0.58
N VAL A 5 -9.92 -2.46 -0.70
CA VAL A 5 -8.78 -2.96 0.07
C VAL A 5 -8.01 -1.81 0.68
N PHE A 6 -7.39 -2.06 1.83
CA PHE A 6 -6.47 -1.09 2.43
C PHE A 6 -5.09 -1.28 1.84
N VAL A 7 -4.46 -0.18 1.47
CA VAL A 7 -3.16 -0.18 0.81
C VAL A 7 -2.20 0.74 1.55
N LEU A 8 -1.04 0.21 1.88
CA LEU A 8 0.08 0.98 2.41
C LEU A 8 0.94 1.37 1.22
N SER A 9 0.97 2.66 0.91
CA SER A 9 1.73 3.20 -0.22
C SER A 9 2.99 3.90 0.28
N MET A 10 4.10 3.67 -0.41
CA MET A 10 5.38 4.27 -0.09
C MET A 10 5.75 5.27 -1.20
N TYR A 11 6.01 6.51 -0.79
CA TYR A 11 6.41 7.59 -1.69
C TYR A 11 7.83 8.03 -1.38
N ILE A 12 8.62 8.25 -2.42
CA ILE A 12 9.95 8.84 -2.31
C ILE A 12 9.82 10.34 -2.59
N LEU A 13 10.35 11.15 -1.69
CA LEU A 13 10.33 12.60 -1.82
C LEU A 13 11.60 13.05 -2.54
N GLU A 14 11.46 13.69 -3.70
CA GLU A 14 12.56 14.18 -4.51
C GLU A 14 12.38 15.68 -4.72
N GLY A 15 12.96 16.48 -3.82
CA GLY A 15 12.76 17.93 -3.85
C GLY A 15 11.30 18.27 -3.61
N ASP A 16 10.66 18.96 -4.55
CA ASP A 16 9.24 19.29 -4.46
C ASP A 16 8.33 18.21 -5.03
N ASN A 17 8.91 17.12 -5.54
CA ASN A 17 8.16 16.04 -6.16
C ASN A 17 8.05 14.84 -5.24
N LYS A 18 6.97 14.09 -5.45
CA LYS A 18 6.68 12.88 -4.70
C LYS A 18 6.41 11.77 -5.71
N ARG A 19 7.14 10.66 -5.61
CA ARG A 19 7.03 9.54 -6.53
C ARG A 19 6.58 8.29 -5.78
N LEU A 20 5.57 7.61 -6.31
CA LEU A 20 5.13 6.34 -5.76
C LEU A 20 6.18 5.27 -6.07
N ASP A 21 6.79 4.72 -5.02
CA ASP A 21 7.81 3.68 -5.16
C ASP A 21 7.23 2.28 -5.06
N GLY A 22 6.20 2.10 -4.24
CA GLY A 22 5.55 0.82 -4.10
C GLY A 22 4.29 0.90 -3.27
N TRP A 23 3.52 -0.18 -3.28
CA TRP A 23 2.33 -0.30 -2.45
C TRP A 23 2.17 -1.74 -1.98
N TYR A 24 1.51 -1.90 -0.82
CA TYR A 24 1.33 -3.20 -0.20
C TYR A 24 -0.11 -3.35 0.29
N HIS A 25 -0.75 -4.46 -0.09
CA HIS A 25 -2.09 -4.78 0.38
C HIS A 25 -2.06 -5.14 1.87
N GLN A 26 -3.00 -4.56 2.63
CA GLN A 26 -3.11 -4.81 4.06
C GLN A 26 -4.50 -5.38 4.39
N PRO A 27 -4.59 -6.32 5.33
CA PRO A 27 -5.87 -6.97 5.64
C PRO A 27 -6.88 -6.06 6.35
N SER A 28 -6.41 -5.00 7.01
CA SER A 28 -7.30 -4.06 7.70
C SER A 28 -6.61 -2.72 7.88
N LEU A 29 -7.41 -1.71 8.24
CA LEU A 29 -6.87 -0.38 8.53
C LEU A 29 -5.92 -0.43 9.73
N ALA A 30 -6.25 -1.18 10.76
CA ALA A 30 -5.42 -1.29 11.95
C ALA A 30 -4.04 -1.84 11.61
N VAL A 31 -3.98 -2.89 10.80
CA VAL A 31 -2.71 -3.50 10.36
C VAL A 31 -1.94 -2.53 9.46
N CYS A 32 -2.66 -1.81 8.59
CA CYS A 32 -2.03 -0.81 7.71
C CYS A 32 -1.36 0.30 8.51
N LEU A 33 -2.06 0.84 9.52
CA LEU A 33 -1.53 1.91 10.36
C LEU A 33 -0.35 1.43 11.20
N GLU A 34 -0.40 0.20 11.70
CA GLU A 34 0.72 -0.38 12.44
C GLU A 34 1.95 -0.55 11.54
N GLY A 35 1.75 -1.07 10.33
CA GLY A 35 2.83 -1.20 9.35
C GLY A 35 3.42 0.14 8.97
N LYS A 36 2.57 1.15 8.80
CA LYS A 36 3.01 2.52 8.53
C LYS A 36 3.90 3.05 9.66
N ARG A 37 3.49 2.84 10.90
CA ARG A 37 4.24 3.31 12.07
C ARG A 37 5.61 2.64 12.16
N VAL A 38 5.65 1.32 11.95
CA VAL A 38 6.90 0.57 11.98
C VAL A 38 7.83 1.02 10.85
N ALA A 39 7.28 1.18 9.64
CA ALA A 39 8.06 1.63 8.49
C ALA A 39 8.62 3.03 8.69
N GLU A 40 7.84 3.94 9.26
CA GLU A 40 8.27 5.32 9.50
C GLU A 40 9.42 5.41 10.51
N ARG A 41 9.50 4.45 11.45
CA ARG A 41 10.59 4.44 12.44
C ARG A 41 11.94 4.15 11.80
N SER A 42 11.97 3.34 10.74
CA SER A 42 13.20 2.96 10.07
C SER A 42 13.46 3.74 8.79
N ALA A 43 12.49 4.51 8.33
CA ALA A 43 12.63 5.31 7.11
C ALA A 43 13.27 6.65 7.43
N GLY A 44 13.98 7.20 6.44
CA GLY A 44 14.49 8.56 6.53
C GLY A 44 13.41 9.60 6.23
N THR A 45 13.78 10.87 6.28
CA THR A 45 12.85 11.98 6.03
C THR A 45 12.42 12.09 4.57
N GLN A 46 13.06 11.34 3.68
CA GLN A 46 12.76 11.38 2.25
C GLN A 46 11.73 10.34 1.80
N VAL A 47 11.13 9.64 2.75
CA VAL A 47 10.14 8.61 2.46
C VAL A 47 8.85 8.93 3.22
N GLN A 48 7.72 8.82 2.53
CA GLN A 48 6.41 9.04 3.12
C GLN A 48 5.52 7.82 2.90
N TYR A 49 4.81 7.42 3.95
CA TYR A 49 3.86 6.31 3.89
C TYR A 49 2.45 6.82 4.07
N THR A 50 1.50 6.22 3.35
CA THR A 50 0.08 6.52 3.50
C THR A 50 -0.74 5.25 3.54
N CYS A 51 -1.82 5.25 4.34
CA CYS A 51 -2.80 4.17 4.36
C CYS A 51 -4.07 4.70 3.71
N THR A 52 -4.51 4.05 2.63
CA THR A 52 -5.70 4.47 1.90
C THR A 52 -6.59 3.27 1.62
N LEU A 53 -7.90 3.53 1.43
CA LEU A 53 -8.85 2.52 1.00
C LEU A 53 -9.01 2.67 -0.52
N GLU A 54 -8.65 1.63 -1.26
CA GLU A 54 -8.64 1.66 -2.71
C GLU A 54 -9.46 0.51 -3.29
N LYS A 55 -9.95 0.70 -4.50
CA LYS A 55 -10.53 -0.41 -5.28
C LYS A 55 -9.38 -1.19 -5.90
N GLY A 56 -9.39 -2.50 -5.72
CA GLY A 56 -8.34 -3.34 -6.24
C GLY A 56 -8.86 -4.62 -6.85
N ILE A 57 -8.09 -5.19 -7.75
CA ILE A 57 -8.40 -6.49 -8.34
C ILE A 57 -7.64 -7.54 -7.55
N MET A 58 -8.39 -8.39 -6.84
CA MET A 58 -7.82 -9.49 -6.07
C MET A 58 -7.79 -10.75 -6.91
N VAL A 59 -6.68 -11.45 -6.89
CA VAL A 59 -6.51 -12.72 -7.59
C VAL A 59 -6.02 -13.78 -6.61
N THR A 60 -6.35 -15.04 -6.89
CA THR A 60 -5.89 -16.18 -6.11
C THR A 60 -4.92 -16.96 -6.96
N ASP A 61 -3.71 -17.19 -6.46
CA ASP A 61 -2.70 -17.93 -7.19
C ASP A 61 -2.94 -19.46 -7.11
N LYS A 62 -2.03 -20.22 -7.70
CA LYS A 62 -2.15 -21.67 -7.74
C LYS A 62 -2.07 -22.33 -6.36
N THR A 63 -1.48 -21.64 -5.39
CA THR A 63 -1.34 -22.15 -4.02
C THR A 63 -2.51 -21.75 -3.13
N GLY A 64 -3.47 -21.01 -3.66
CA GLY A 64 -4.64 -20.57 -2.91
C GLY A 64 -4.43 -19.26 -2.15
N VAL A 65 -3.30 -18.63 -2.32
CA VAL A 65 -3.02 -17.34 -1.67
C VAL A 65 -3.63 -16.20 -2.47
N ARG A 66 -4.40 -15.37 -1.79
CA ARG A 66 -4.98 -14.17 -2.40
C ARG A 66 -3.99 -13.03 -2.34
N HIS A 67 -3.87 -12.30 -3.43
CA HIS A 67 -3.03 -11.10 -3.46
C HIS A 67 -3.64 -10.04 -4.36
N LEU A 68 -3.20 -8.80 -4.15
CA LEU A 68 -3.68 -7.67 -4.94
C LEU A 68 -2.91 -7.60 -6.25
N ASP A 69 -3.64 -7.71 -7.35
CA ASP A 69 -3.04 -7.68 -8.69
C ASP A 69 -2.80 -6.25 -9.16
N LYS A 70 -3.82 -5.40 -9.02
CA LYS A 70 -3.66 -3.99 -9.39
C LYS A 70 -4.70 -3.13 -8.67
N ILE A 71 -4.39 -1.84 -8.55
CA ILE A 71 -5.28 -0.83 -7.98
C ILE A 71 -6.00 -0.13 -9.12
N ILE A 72 -7.32 0.01 -8.99
CA ILE A 72 -8.14 0.72 -9.96
C ILE A 72 -8.22 2.18 -9.52
N LYS A 73 -7.69 3.06 -10.36
CA LYS A 73 -7.78 4.52 -10.14
C LYS A 73 -8.82 5.10 -11.08
N ASP A 74 -9.69 5.94 -10.53
CA ASP A 74 -10.66 6.67 -11.33
C ASP A 74 -10.06 7.95 -11.89
#